data_a6ef88db7e2510a26f193c082e0f1df2
#
_entry.id   a6ef88db7e2510a26f193c082e0f1df2
#
_cell.length_a   1.000
_cell.length_b   1.000
_cell.length_c   1.000
_cell.angle_alpha   90.00
_cell.angle_beta   90.00
_cell.angle_gamma   90.00
#
_symmetry.space_group_name_H-M   'P 1'
#
loop_
_entity.id
_entity.type
_entity.pdbx_description
1 polymer ?
#
loop_
_entity_poly.entity_id
_entity_poly.type
_entity_poly.pdbx_seq_one_letter_code
_entity_poly.pdbx_strand_id
1 'polypeptide(L)'
;MASSFVSRQRNQQRNTPPVAIKPFVRAAQNFALQTKQNREITDGSGQSMGTEVYTEIRMQGNVLAIRDEGIEDEFGRQYIGVVIQINPDKDRFVQTADPELHAQILKLNKGDLVYVTSEWHRNSSGRGFHARAKTIAVLELAVTPGPVAVEAAAKALTTAA
;
A
#
# COMPACT_ATOMS: atom_id res chain seq x y z
N MET A 1 4.81 -28.96 23.44
CA MET A 1 4.34 -29.14 22.05
C MET A 1 4.53 -27.90 21.21
N ALA A 2 3.90 -26.80 21.55
CA ALA A 2 4.06 -25.55 20.80
C ALA A 2 5.50 -25.04 20.74
N SER A 3 6.29 -25.21 21.81
CA SER A 3 7.68 -24.79 21.86
C SER A 3 8.59 -25.54 20.89
N SER A 4 8.36 -26.83 20.69
CA SER A 4 9.15 -27.60 19.73
C SER A 4 8.85 -27.22 18.28
N PHE A 5 7.61 -26.85 17.99
CA PHE A 5 7.22 -26.37 16.68
C PHE A 5 7.90 -25.03 16.36
N VAL A 6 7.90 -24.10 17.31
CA VAL A 6 8.57 -22.80 17.16
C VAL A 6 10.06 -22.98 16.97
N SER A 7 10.68 -23.91 17.67
CA SER A 7 12.11 -24.22 17.52
C SER A 7 12.44 -24.71 16.11
N ARG A 8 11.59 -25.53 15.51
CA ARG A 8 11.79 -26.01 14.14
C ARG A 8 11.76 -24.85 13.14
N GLN A 9 10.82 -23.94 13.29
CA GLN A 9 10.74 -22.78 12.42
C GLN A 9 11.99 -21.92 12.51
N ARG A 10 12.51 -21.70 13.71
CA ARG A 10 13.74 -20.94 13.90
C ARG A 10 14.92 -21.60 13.24
N ASN A 11 15.02 -22.90 13.34
CA ASN A 11 16.11 -23.66 12.72
C ASN A 11 16.06 -23.57 11.21
N GLN A 12 14.88 -23.63 10.62
CA GLN A 12 14.73 -23.48 9.18
C GLN A 12 15.19 -22.10 8.71
N GLN A 13 14.87 -21.06 9.46
CA GLN A 13 15.32 -19.72 9.13
C GLN A 13 16.83 -19.56 9.20
N ARG A 14 17.47 -20.21 10.14
CA ARG A 14 18.94 -20.17 10.29
C ARG A 14 19.68 -20.85 9.16
N ASN A 15 19.06 -21.81 8.53
CA ASN A 15 19.67 -22.57 7.45
C ASN A 15 19.51 -21.91 6.08
N THR A 16 18.87 -20.76 6.03
CA THR A 16 18.71 -20.01 4.77
C THR A 16 20.06 -19.46 4.32
N PRO A 17 20.46 -19.68 3.06
CA PRO A 17 21.75 -19.18 2.56
C PRO A 17 21.84 -17.66 2.65
N PRO A 18 23.02 -17.11 2.97
CA PRO A 18 23.20 -15.65 3.11
C PRO A 18 22.83 -14.86 1.87
N VAL A 19 23.02 -15.41 0.69
CA VAL A 19 22.68 -14.76 -0.59
C VAL A 19 21.20 -14.53 -0.74
N ALA A 20 20.36 -15.43 -0.23
CA ALA A 20 18.91 -15.32 -0.28
C ALA A 20 18.33 -14.43 0.83
N ILE A 21 19.11 -14.12 1.86
CA ILE A 21 18.63 -13.36 3.02
C ILE A 21 18.22 -11.93 2.65
N LYS A 22 18.98 -11.26 1.80
CA LYS A 22 18.71 -9.85 1.46
C LYS A 22 17.34 -9.62 0.80
N PRO A 23 16.98 -10.32 -0.28
CA PRO A 23 15.64 -10.19 -0.85
C PRO A 23 14.56 -10.64 0.13
N PHE A 24 14.83 -11.66 0.90
CA PHE A 24 13.91 -12.17 1.90
C PHE A 24 13.64 -11.15 3.01
N VAL A 25 14.68 -10.53 3.55
CA VAL A 25 14.53 -9.50 4.59
C VAL A 25 13.73 -8.32 4.06
N ARG A 26 13.95 -7.93 2.82
CA ARG A 26 13.20 -6.83 2.22
C ARG A 26 11.71 -7.18 2.08
N ALA A 27 11.38 -8.36 1.62
CA ALA A 27 10.01 -8.84 1.56
C ALA A 27 9.37 -8.92 2.95
N ALA A 28 10.16 -9.30 3.96
CA ALA A 28 9.69 -9.35 5.34
C ALA A 28 9.42 -7.97 5.95
N GLN A 29 9.91 -6.88 5.36
CA GLN A 29 9.62 -5.53 5.79
C GLN A 29 8.25 -5.05 5.32
N ASN A 30 7.64 -5.70 4.33
CA ASN A 30 6.29 -5.37 3.92
C ASN A 30 5.30 -5.78 5.00
N PHE A 31 4.34 -4.92 5.26
CA PHE A 31 3.37 -5.14 6.33
C PHE A 31 2.07 -4.39 6.06
N ALA A 32 1.03 -4.82 6.75
CA ALA A 32 -0.22 -4.10 6.87
C ALA A 32 -0.67 -4.19 8.33
N LEU A 33 -0.84 -3.05 8.96
CA LEU A 33 -1.17 -2.95 10.37
C LEU A 33 -2.40 -2.07 10.55
N GLN A 34 -3.39 -2.58 11.29
CA GLN A 34 -4.58 -1.82 11.67
C GLN A 34 -4.48 -1.41 13.13
N THR A 35 -4.73 -0.14 13.41
CA THR A 35 -4.72 0.39 14.76
C THR A 35 -5.91 1.30 14.97
N LYS A 36 -6.43 1.30 16.20
CA LYS A 36 -7.45 2.27 16.62
C LYS A 36 -6.76 3.55 17.03
N GLN A 37 -7.24 4.65 16.46
CA GLN A 37 -6.75 5.99 16.76
C GLN A 37 -7.88 6.87 17.22
N ASN A 38 -7.55 7.90 17.97
CA ASN A 38 -8.49 8.91 18.41
C ASN A 38 -8.19 10.22 17.73
N ARG A 39 -9.23 10.94 17.32
CA ARG A 39 -9.06 12.29 16.82
C ARG A 39 -10.14 13.20 17.39
N GLU A 40 -9.75 14.42 17.67
CA GLU A 40 -10.67 15.43 18.12
C GLU A 40 -11.51 15.93 16.95
N ILE A 41 -12.82 16.02 17.18
CA ILE A 41 -13.75 16.59 16.21
C ILE A 41 -13.92 18.06 16.58
N THR A 42 -13.66 18.95 15.62
CA THR A 42 -13.83 20.37 15.78
C THR A 42 -14.93 20.91 14.88
N ASP A 43 -15.62 21.95 15.32
CA ASP A 43 -16.56 22.66 14.50
C ASP A 43 -15.85 23.68 13.60
N GLY A 44 -16.61 24.42 12.80
CA GLY A 44 -16.05 25.44 11.91
C GLY A 44 -15.32 26.59 12.60
N SER A 45 -15.53 26.77 13.90
CA SER A 45 -14.82 27.78 14.70
C SER A 45 -13.58 27.25 15.40
N GLY A 46 -13.29 25.94 15.27
CA GLY A 46 -12.18 25.29 15.93
C GLY A 46 -12.48 24.79 17.34
N GLN A 47 -13.73 24.91 17.79
CA GLN A 47 -14.13 24.41 19.09
C GLN A 47 -14.28 22.89 19.08
N SER A 48 -13.80 22.22 20.15
CA SER A 48 -13.92 20.78 20.26
C SER A 48 -15.38 20.36 20.43
N MET A 49 -15.79 19.38 19.62
CA MET A 49 -17.11 18.75 19.70
C MET A 49 -17.06 17.33 20.24
N GLY A 50 -15.90 16.88 20.69
CA GLY A 50 -15.72 15.53 21.19
C GLY A 50 -14.58 14.81 20.50
N THR A 51 -14.52 13.50 20.73
CA THR A 51 -13.46 12.63 20.19
C THR A 51 -14.09 11.52 19.36
N GLU A 52 -13.48 11.25 18.22
CA GLU A 52 -13.87 10.17 17.32
C GLU A 52 -12.80 9.08 17.33
N VAL A 53 -13.24 7.83 17.36
CA VAL A 53 -12.36 6.68 17.19
C VAL A 53 -12.43 6.23 15.73
N TYR A 54 -11.28 6.12 15.09
CA TYR A 54 -11.21 5.63 13.72
C TYR A 54 -10.15 4.53 13.60
N THR A 55 -10.25 3.73 12.57
CA THR A 55 -9.26 2.69 12.29
C THR A 55 -8.29 3.17 11.24
N GLU A 56 -7.04 3.29 11.63
CA GLU A 56 -5.95 3.62 10.72
C GLU A 56 -5.30 2.33 10.23
N ILE A 57 -4.98 2.30 8.94
CA ILE A 57 -4.25 1.21 8.33
C ILE A 57 -2.95 1.78 7.79
N ARG A 58 -1.85 1.24 8.27
CA ARG A 58 -0.52 1.54 7.72
C ARG A 58 -0.03 0.32 6.99
N MET A 59 0.48 0.53 5.80
CA MET A 59 0.97 -0.58 5.01
C MET A 59 2.19 -0.20 4.20
N GLN A 60 3.04 -1.18 4.00
CA GLN A 60 4.17 -1.10 3.10
C GLN A 60 4.12 -2.32 2.19
N GLY A 61 4.21 -2.08 0.91
CA GLY A 61 4.17 -3.16 -0.07
C GLY A 61 4.47 -2.67 -1.46
N ASN A 62 4.38 -3.58 -2.41
CA ASN A 62 4.69 -3.30 -3.80
C ASN A 62 3.41 -3.09 -4.60
N VAL A 63 3.42 -2.10 -5.47
CA VAL A 63 2.27 -1.81 -6.33
C VAL A 63 2.06 -2.96 -7.31
N LEU A 64 0.85 -3.52 -7.33
CA LEU A 64 0.45 -4.53 -8.29
C LEU A 64 -0.33 -3.96 -9.46
N ALA A 65 -1.27 -3.08 -9.18
CA ALA A 65 -2.15 -2.53 -10.19
C ALA A 65 -2.77 -1.23 -9.72
N ILE A 66 -3.16 -0.40 -10.67
CA ILE A 66 -3.99 0.78 -10.45
C ILE A 66 -5.37 0.47 -11.01
N ARG A 67 -6.41 0.81 -10.27
CA ARG A 67 -7.79 0.57 -10.66
C ARG A 67 -8.60 1.85 -10.65
N ASP A 68 -9.26 2.09 -11.76
CA ASP A 68 -10.26 3.13 -11.89
C ASP A 68 -11.59 2.45 -12.21
N GLU A 69 -12.46 2.37 -11.22
CA GLU A 69 -13.74 1.67 -11.34
C GLU A 69 -14.89 2.58 -11.71
N GLY A 70 -14.61 3.85 -11.97
CA GLY A 70 -15.63 4.82 -12.36
C GLY A 70 -16.60 5.19 -11.24
N ILE A 71 -16.22 4.98 -9.98
CA ILE A 71 -17.04 5.31 -8.82
C ILE A 71 -16.72 6.73 -8.37
N GLU A 72 -17.76 7.49 -8.02
CA GLU A 72 -17.63 8.84 -7.54
C GLU A 72 -17.92 8.94 -6.04
N ASP A 73 -17.30 9.92 -5.39
CA ASP A 73 -17.62 10.26 -4.00
C ASP A 73 -18.87 11.17 -3.94
N GLU A 74 -19.23 11.60 -2.73
CA GLU A 74 -20.38 12.46 -2.48
C GLU A 74 -20.27 13.85 -3.12
N PHE A 75 -19.07 14.24 -3.57
CA PHE A 75 -18.82 15.51 -4.23
C PHE A 75 -18.66 15.38 -5.75
N GLY A 76 -18.91 14.18 -6.29
CA GLY A 76 -18.76 13.91 -7.72
C GLY A 76 -17.30 13.71 -8.16
N ARG A 77 -16.37 13.52 -7.22
CA ARG A 77 -14.96 13.27 -7.54
C ARG A 77 -14.75 11.79 -7.75
N GLN A 78 -14.02 11.46 -8.77
CA GLN A 78 -13.79 10.07 -9.14
C GLN A 78 -12.76 9.41 -8.24
N TYR A 79 -13.09 8.22 -7.74
CA TYR A 79 -12.16 7.39 -7.01
C TYR A 79 -11.18 6.72 -7.94
N ILE A 80 -9.93 6.68 -7.52
CA ILE A 80 -8.89 5.83 -8.08
C ILE A 80 -8.31 4.99 -6.97
N GLY A 81 -7.95 3.76 -7.28
CA GLY A 81 -7.39 2.85 -6.29
C GLY A 81 -6.09 2.22 -6.74
N VAL A 82 -5.37 1.72 -5.78
CA VAL A 82 -4.13 0.99 -5.98
C VAL A 82 -4.19 -0.32 -5.21
N VAL A 83 -3.79 -1.39 -5.87
CA VAL A 83 -3.62 -2.71 -5.24
C VAL A 83 -2.17 -2.84 -4.83
N ILE A 84 -1.94 -3.08 -3.55
CA ILE A 84 -0.62 -3.19 -2.95
C ILE A 84 -0.42 -4.61 -2.46
N GLN A 85 0.62 -5.25 -2.93
CA GLN A 85 1.00 -6.58 -2.48
C GLN A 85 1.85 -6.49 -1.21
N ILE A 86 1.36 -7.10 -0.14
CA ILE A 86 2.06 -7.17 1.13
C ILE A 86 2.97 -8.40 1.16
N ASN A 87 2.45 -9.52 0.70
CA ASN A 87 3.19 -10.76 0.50
C ASN A 87 2.52 -11.56 -0.63
N PRO A 88 3.08 -12.69 -1.07
CA PRO A 88 2.50 -13.44 -2.20
C PRO A 88 1.04 -13.83 -2.03
N ASP A 89 0.56 -13.95 -0.79
CA ASP A 89 -0.80 -14.39 -0.50
C ASP A 89 -1.71 -13.28 -0.01
N LYS A 90 -1.21 -12.05 0.05
CA LYS A 90 -1.95 -10.95 0.68
C LYS A 90 -1.80 -9.65 -0.10
N ASP A 91 -2.91 -9.18 -0.62
CA ASP A 91 -3.03 -7.89 -1.28
C ASP A 91 -3.92 -6.97 -0.45
N ARG A 92 -3.72 -5.68 -0.62
CA ARG A 92 -4.58 -4.66 -0.05
C ARG A 92 -4.96 -3.64 -1.10
N PHE A 93 -6.23 -3.25 -1.07
CA PHE A 93 -6.75 -2.23 -1.96
C PHE A 93 -6.99 -0.95 -1.18
N VAL A 94 -6.48 0.16 -1.68
CA VAL A 94 -6.66 1.50 -1.11
C VAL A 94 -7.14 2.42 -2.21
N GLN A 95 -8.05 3.31 -1.90
CA GLN A 95 -8.58 4.24 -2.90
C GLN A 95 -8.66 5.66 -2.36
N THR A 96 -8.76 6.60 -3.26
CA THR A 96 -8.91 8.00 -2.93
C THR A 96 -9.70 8.73 -4.00
N ALA A 97 -10.42 9.77 -3.57
CA ALA A 97 -11.00 10.76 -4.47
C ALA A 97 -10.31 12.14 -4.33
N ASP A 98 -9.28 12.22 -3.50
CA ASP A 98 -8.48 13.43 -3.34
C ASP A 98 -7.66 13.68 -4.60
N PRO A 99 -7.74 14.88 -5.23
CA PRO A 99 -7.04 15.16 -6.47
C PRO A 99 -5.52 15.03 -6.39
N GLU A 100 -4.92 15.41 -5.27
CA GLU A 100 -3.47 15.30 -5.10
C GLU A 100 -3.02 13.86 -5.02
N LEU A 101 -3.71 13.05 -4.22
CA LEU A 101 -3.42 11.63 -4.11
C LEU A 101 -3.74 10.88 -5.41
N HIS A 102 -4.80 11.28 -6.10
CA HIS A 102 -5.13 10.76 -7.42
C HIS A 102 -3.96 10.94 -8.38
N ALA A 103 -3.40 12.14 -8.44
CA ALA A 103 -2.24 12.43 -9.27
C ALA A 103 -1.02 11.61 -8.88
N GLN A 104 -0.80 11.41 -7.58
CA GLN A 104 0.30 10.56 -7.09
C GLN A 104 0.12 9.11 -7.50
N ILE A 105 -1.09 8.57 -7.38
CA ILE A 105 -1.38 7.19 -7.77
C ILE A 105 -1.14 6.98 -9.26
N LEU A 106 -1.52 7.93 -10.10
CA LEU A 106 -1.31 7.82 -11.55
C LEU A 106 0.17 7.76 -11.95
N LYS A 107 1.06 8.24 -11.09
CA LYS A 107 2.50 8.20 -11.34
C LYS A 107 3.16 6.91 -10.86
N LEU A 108 2.45 6.05 -10.14
CA LEU A 108 3.00 4.81 -9.64
C LEU A 108 3.18 3.80 -10.76
N ASN A 109 4.23 3.02 -10.66
CA ASN A 109 4.51 1.93 -11.56
C ASN A 109 4.40 0.61 -10.82
N LYS A 110 4.03 -0.43 -11.54
CA LYS A 110 3.99 -1.77 -10.99
C LYS A 110 5.37 -2.15 -10.43
N GLY A 111 5.38 -2.60 -9.19
CA GLY A 111 6.60 -2.97 -8.49
C GLY A 111 7.17 -1.90 -7.57
N ASP A 112 6.72 -0.65 -7.69
CA ASP A 112 7.17 0.40 -6.77
C ASP A 112 6.88 0.00 -5.33
N LEU A 113 7.86 0.21 -4.45
CA LEU A 113 7.68 0.02 -3.02
C LEU A 113 7.07 1.28 -2.42
N VAL A 114 5.90 1.15 -1.86
CA VAL A 114 5.16 2.30 -1.31
C VAL A 114 4.82 2.09 0.15
N TYR A 115 4.76 3.20 0.87
CA TYR A 115 4.22 3.28 2.22
C TYR A 115 2.93 4.10 2.16
N VAL A 116 1.84 3.52 2.64
CA VAL A 116 0.52 4.14 2.57
C VAL A 116 -0.09 4.18 3.94
N THR A 117 -0.62 5.34 4.32
CA THR A 117 -1.53 5.44 5.44
C THR A 117 -2.93 5.63 4.91
N SER A 118 -3.86 4.94 5.52
CA SER A 118 -5.27 4.98 5.12
C SER A 118 -6.16 4.82 6.34
N GLU A 119 -7.44 5.03 6.15
CA GLU A 119 -8.41 4.77 7.21
C GLU A 119 -9.66 4.11 6.63
N TRP A 120 -10.32 3.31 7.44
CA TRP A 120 -11.58 2.70 7.06
C TRP A 120 -12.69 3.73 6.98
N HIS A 121 -13.39 3.74 5.85
CA HIS A 121 -14.61 4.52 5.65
C HIS A 121 -15.74 3.62 5.23
N ARG A 122 -16.94 3.94 5.69
CA ARG A 122 -18.13 3.25 5.21
C ARG A 122 -18.40 3.64 3.77
N ASN A 123 -18.76 2.66 2.95
CA ASN A 123 -19.16 2.92 1.58
C ASN A 123 -20.42 3.77 1.53
N SER A 124 -20.54 4.61 0.49
CA SER A 124 -21.70 5.47 0.29
C SER A 124 -23.01 4.68 0.14
N SER A 125 -22.92 3.43 -0.32
CA SER A 125 -24.06 2.51 -0.39
C SER A 125 -24.56 2.06 0.98
N GLY A 126 -23.81 2.35 2.06
CA GLY A 126 -24.10 1.85 3.40
C GLY A 126 -23.70 0.40 3.64
N ARG A 127 -23.18 -0.29 2.63
CA ARG A 127 -22.72 -1.68 2.73
C ARG A 127 -21.22 -1.76 2.62
N GLY A 128 -20.59 -2.31 3.67
CA GLY A 128 -19.17 -2.52 3.70
C GLY A 128 -18.35 -1.26 3.89
N PHE A 129 -17.05 -1.45 3.88
CA PHE A 129 -16.07 -0.42 4.14
C PHE A 129 -14.98 -0.48 3.07
N HIS A 130 -14.31 0.64 2.90
CA HIS A 130 -13.11 0.69 2.04
C HIS A 130 -11.99 1.42 2.77
N ALA A 131 -10.76 1.12 2.40
CA ALA A 131 -9.59 1.84 2.89
C ALA A 131 -9.39 3.08 2.04
N ARG A 132 -9.55 4.25 2.64
CA ARG A 132 -9.34 5.53 1.98
C ARG A 132 -7.94 6.03 2.28
N ALA A 133 -7.15 6.25 1.24
CA ALA A 133 -5.77 6.71 1.37
C ALA A 133 -5.71 8.10 1.99
N LYS A 134 -4.78 8.28 2.91
CA LYS A 134 -4.45 9.59 3.51
C LYS A 134 -3.12 10.10 2.99
N THR A 135 -2.12 9.24 2.94
CA THR A 135 -0.79 9.57 2.43
C THR A 135 -0.23 8.40 1.64
N ILE A 136 0.54 8.73 0.63
CA ILE A 136 1.25 7.74 -0.19
C ILE A 136 2.69 8.25 -0.36
N ALA A 137 3.66 7.42 -0.02
CA ALA A 137 5.07 7.73 -0.21
C ALA A 137 5.73 6.59 -0.99
N VAL A 138 6.45 6.95 -2.03
CA VAL A 138 7.26 5.98 -2.77
C VAL A 138 8.60 5.85 -2.05
N LEU A 139 8.87 4.67 -1.52
CA LEU A 139 10.11 4.40 -0.81
C LEU A 139 11.21 3.95 -1.76
N GLU A 140 10.83 3.23 -2.80
CA GLU A 140 11.77 2.69 -3.76
C GLU A 140 11.06 2.49 -5.09
N LEU A 141 11.66 2.99 -6.16
CA LEU A 141 11.13 2.80 -7.50
C LEU A 141 11.30 1.35 -7.93
N ALA A 142 10.39 0.89 -8.76
CA ALA A 142 10.45 -0.46 -9.31
C ALA A 142 11.81 -0.68 -9.96
N VAL A 143 12.52 -1.67 -9.48
CA VAL A 143 13.75 -2.09 -10.14
C VAL A 143 13.31 -2.87 -11.37
N THR A 144 13.79 -2.44 -12.52
CA THR A 144 13.57 -3.17 -13.75
C THR A 144 14.11 -4.59 -13.58
N PRO A 145 13.25 -5.61 -13.49
CA PRO A 145 13.72 -6.94 -13.12
C PRO A 145 14.44 -7.60 -14.29
N GLY A 146 15.70 -7.89 -14.07
CA GLY A 146 16.48 -8.72 -14.94
C GLY A 146 17.01 -8.07 -16.21
N PRO A 147 17.89 -8.79 -16.92
CA PRO A 147 18.58 -8.26 -18.11
C PRO A 147 17.63 -7.91 -19.26
N VAL A 148 16.55 -8.67 -19.42
CA VAL A 148 15.59 -8.47 -20.51
C VAL A 148 14.92 -7.10 -20.41
N ALA A 149 14.50 -6.71 -19.22
CA ALA A 149 13.85 -5.44 -19.01
C ALA A 149 14.82 -4.26 -19.17
N VAL A 150 16.07 -4.42 -18.72
CA VAL A 150 17.12 -3.42 -18.92
C VAL A 150 17.41 -3.27 -20.40
N GLU A 151 17.54 -4.37 -21.13
CA GLU A 151 17.75 -4.36 -22.57
C GLU A 151 16.59 -3.71 -23.30
N ALA A 152 15.36 -4.03 -22.95
CA ALA A 152 14.19 -3.41 -23.52
C ALA A 152 14.14 -1.91 -23.27
N ALA A 153 14.48 -1.47 -22.07
CA ALA A 153 14.57 -0.05 -21.74
C ALA A 153 15.65 0.66 -22.54
N ALA A 154 16.81 0.04 -22.71
CA ALA A 154 17.89 0.58 -23.53
C ALA A 154 17.48 0.71 -25.00
N LYS A 155 16.80 -0.26 -25.55
CA LYS A 155 16.24 -0.20 -26.90
C LYS A 155 15.22 0.92 -27.04
N ALA A 156 14.33 1.07 -26.08
CA ALA A 156 13.32 2.11 -26.09
C ALA A 156 13.97 3.50 -26.07
N LEU A 157 14.99 3.71 -25.27
CA LEU A 157 15.75 4.95 -25.22
C LEU A 157 16.48 5.22 -26.54
N THR A 158 17.08 4.21 -27.12
CA THR A 158 17.77 4.31 -28.40
C THR A 158 16.79 4.62 -29.53
N THR A 159 15.62 4.02 -29.51
CA THR A 159 14.58 4.25 -30.52
C THR A 159 13.96 5.65 -30.37
N ALA A 160 13.82 6.15 -29.16
CA ALA A 160 13.28 7.47 -28.89
C ALA A 160 14.27 8.60 -29.24
N ALA A 161 15.53 8.28 -29.30
CA ALA A 161 16.58 9.23 -29.68
C ALA A 161 16.71 9.33 -31.20
#